data_1c92699502e07c1e04d5c263cc0184e6
#
_entry.id   1c92699502e07c1e04d5c263cc0184e6
#
_cell.length_a   1.000
_cell.length_b   1.000
_cell.length_c   1.000
_cell.angle_alpha   90.00
_cell.angle_beta   90.00
_cell.angle_gamma   90.00
#
_symmetry.space_group_name_H-M   'P 1'
#
loop_
_entity.id
_entity.type
_entity.pdbx_description
1 polymer ?
#
loop_
_entity_poly.entity_id
_entity_poly.type
_entity_poly.pdbx_seq_one_letter_code
_entity_poly.pdbx_strand_id
1 'polypeptide(L)'
;MVSPPPELAAPVETVMTRKIVQIIEAIPMAEVRNVAAKYDYNAFPVVTREGRLVGMVTKGDLLRVACLAVEDPGVWQQPVSRFMAHGILALRPTDSLASAVEYLTEAKLRSLPVIDDEQRIVGMLSRNDLMDAIAPAGR
;
A
#
# COMPACT_ATOMS: atom_id res chain seq x y z
N MET A 1 18.12 -24.88 -8.50
CA MET A 1 17.09 -23.86 -8.20
C MET A 1 15.73 -24.54 -8.08
N VAL A 2 15.02 -24.25 -7.02
CA VAL A 2 13.70 -24.83 -6.81
C VAL A 2 12.63 -23.88 -7.35
N SER A 3 11.69 -24.41 -8.14
CA SER A 3 10.58 -23.62 -8.62
C SER A 3 9.62 -23.31 -7.48
N PRO A 4 8.95 -22.12 -7.48
CA PRO A 4 7.96 -21.83 -6.46
C PRO A 4 6.80 -22.82 -6.54
N PRO A 5 6.08 -23.05 -5.43
CA PRO A 5 4.86 -23.84 -5.47
C PRO A 5 3.88 -23.29 -6.51
N PRO A 6 3.05 -24.13 -7.12
CA PRO A 6 2.12 -23.69 -8.17
C PRO A 6 1.26 -22.49 -7.75
N GLU A 7 0.80 -22.44 -6.50
CA GLU A 7 -0.01 -21.33 -6.00
C GLU A 7 0.78 -20.02 -5.96
N LEU A 8 2.10 -20.07 -5.84
CA LEU A 8 2.95 -18.87 -5.85
C LEU A 8 3.47 -18.52 -7.23
N ALA A 9 3.22 -19.37 -8.23
CA ALA A 9 3.59 -19.07 -9.61
C ALA A 9 2.57 -18.16 -10.29
N ALA A 10 1.36 -18.04 -9.73
CA ALA A 10 0.29 -17.22 -10.29
C ALA A 10 0.68 -15.73 -10.24
N PRO A 11 0.17 -14.91 -11.18
CA PRO A 11 0.43 -13.48 -11.16
C PRO A 11 -0.36 -12.79 -10.05
N VAL A 12 0.19 -11.70 -9.51
CA VAL A 12 -0.42 -10.96 -8.39
C VAL A 12 -1.82 -10.46 -8.73
N GLU A 13 -2.08 -10.16 -10.00
CA GLU A 13 -3.40 -9.67 -10.41
C GLU A 13 -4.54 -10.64 -10.12
N THR A 14 -4.22 -11.94 -9.93
CA THR A 14 -5.25 -12.95 -9.63
C THR A 14 -5.73 -12.89 -8.18
N VAL A 15 -4.96 -12.28 -7.27
CA VAL A 15 -5.31 -12.23 -5.84
C VAL A 15 -5.33 -10.83 -5.25
N MET A 16 -4.82 -9.83 -5.97
CA MET A 16 -4.77 -8.47 -5.43
C MET A 16 -6.17 -7.91 -5.17
N THR A 17 -6.26 -7.01 -4.20
CA THR A 17 -7.47 -6.26 -3.94
C THR A 17 -7.55 -5.11 -4.94
N ARG A 18 -8.66 -5.01 -5.68
CA ARG A 18 -8.85 -3.98 -6.71
C ARG A 18 -9.59 -2.77 -6.21
N LYS A 19 -10.32 -2.91 -5.12
CA LYS A 19 -11.03 -1.79 -4.50
C LYS A 19 -10.06 -1.02 -3.62
N ILE A 20 -9.54 0.08 -4.12
CA ILE A 20 -8.46 0.84 -3.50
C ILE A 20 -8.97 2.18 -3.02
N VAL A 21 -8.51 2.61 -1.85
CA VAL A 21 -8.73 3.96 -1.34
C VAL A 21 -7.44 4.73 -1.60
N GLN A 22 -7.48 5.64 -2.58
CA GLN A 22 -6.33 6.43 -2.99
C GLN A 22 -6.38 7.80 -2.32
N ILE A 23 -5.20 8.34 -2.02
CA ILE A 23 -5.06 9.66 -1.42
C ILE A 23 -4.30 10.54 -2.39
N ILE A 24 -4.83 11.73 -2.68
CA ILE A 24 -4.17 12.70 -3.54
C ILE A 24 -3.07 13.40 -2.73
N GLU A 25 -1.90 13.56 -3.33
CA GLU A 25 -0.70 14.05 -2.63
C GLU A 25 -0.85 15.43 -1.97
N ALA A 26 -1.77 16.25 -2.45
CA ALA A 26 -1.93 17.61 -1.98
C ALA A 26 -2.90 17.75 -0.80
N ILE A 27 -3.64 16.71 -0.43
CA ILE A 27 -4.62 16.85 0.65
C ILE A 27 -3.92 16.95 2.01
N PRO A 28 -4.51 17.67 2.97
CA PRO A 28 -3.90 17.82 4.29
C PRO A 28 -4.02 16.54 5.11
N MET A 29 -3.08 16.36 6.03
CA MET A 29 -3.06 15.19 6.91
C MET A 29 -4.36 15.03 7.72
N ALA A 30 -5.05 16.13 8.02
CA ALA A 30 -6.35 16.05 8.70
C ALA A 30 -7.36 15.25 7.90
N GLU A 31 -7.36 15.38 6.56
CA GLU A 31 -8.24 14.58 5.71
C GLU A 31 -7.79 13.13 5.62
N VAL A 32 -6.49 12.89 5.61
CA VAL A 32 -5.94 11.53 5.66
C VAL A 32 -6.41 10.82 6.93
N ARG A 33 -6.38 11.54 8.06
CA ARG A 33 -6.89 11.02 9.34
C ARG A 33 -8.35 10.61 9.22
N ASN A 34 -9.17 11.41 8.56
CA ASN A 34 -10.58 11.11 8.38
C ASN A 34 -10.79 9.86 7.51
N VAL A 35 -10.00 9.72 6.45
CA VAL A 35 -10.03 8.53 5.58
C VAL A 35 -9.61 7.29 6.38
N ALA A 36 -8.53 7.38 7.16
CA ALA A 36 -8.04 6.26 7.96
C ALA A 36 -9.05 5.83 9.03
N ALA A 37 -9.88 6.76 9.51
CA ALA A 37 -10.93 6.43 10.48
C ALA A 37 -12.07 5.63 9.85
N LYS A 38 -12.29 5.77 8.55
CA LYS A 38 -13.36 5.06 7.83
C LYS A 38 -12.96 3.67 7.37
N TYR A 39 -11.69 3.44 7.09
CA TYR A 39 -11.20 2.21 6.49
C TYR A 39 -10.15 1.58 7.38
N ASP A 40 -10.31 0.29 7.68
CA ASP A 40 -9.39 -0.44 8.54
C ASP A 40 -8.20 -0.98 7.73
N TYR A 41 -7.47 -0.05 7.10
CA TYR A 41 -6.26 -0.37 6.35
C TYR A 41 -5.06 0.23 7.06
N ASN A 42 -3.92 -0.45 6.98
CA ASN A 42 -2.69 0.04 7.60
C ASN A 42 -1.96 1.07 6.75
N ALA A 43 -2.21 1.06 5.45
CA ALA A 43 -1.51 1.92 4.50
C ALA A 43 -2.43 2.31 3.35
N PHE A 44 -2.20 3.52 2.81
CA PHE A 44 -2.95 4.05 1.69
C PHE A 44 -1.97 4.53 0.62
N PRO A 45 -2.19 4.17 -0.64
CA PRO A 45 -1.38 4.72 -1.72
C PRO A 45 -1.69 6.19 -1.93
N VAL A 46 -0.62 6.96 -2.15
CA VAL A 46 -0.72 8.40 -2.44
C VAL A 46 -0.40 8.59 -3.91
N VAL A 47 -1.27 9.31 -4.60
CA VAL A 47 -1.21 9.47 -6.05
C VAL A 47 -1.25 10.95 -6.43
N THR A 48 -0.79 11.22 -7.66
CA THR A 48 -1.00 12.52 -8.29
C THR A 48 -2.47 12.66 -8.72
N ARG A 49 -2.85 13.83 -9.21
CA ARG A 49 -4.20 14.03 -9.75
C ARG A 49 -4.48 13.12 -10.94
N GLU A 50 -3.44 12.72 -11.67
CA GLU A 50 -3.56 11.80 -12.80
C GLU A 50 -3.60 10.33 -12.38
N GLY A 51 -3.50 10.05 -11.09
CA GLY A 51 -3.57 8.70 -10.56
C GLY A 51 -2.25 7.95 -10.51
N ARG A 52 -1.12 8.64 -10.72
CA ARG A 52 0.19 8.00 -10.65
C ARG A 52 0.66 7.87 -9.21
N LEU A 53 1.17 6.71 -8.86
CA LEU A 53 1.68 6.43 -7.52
C LEU A 53 2.92 7.28 -7.23
N VAL A 54 2.89 8.02 -6.13
CA VAL A 54 4.04 8.83 -5.68
C VAL A 54 4.48 8.52 -4.26
N GLY A 55 3.68 7.79 -3.49
CA GLY A 55 4.07 7.45 -2.14
C GLY A 55 3.05 6.56 -1.44
N MET A 56 3.33 6.29 -0.17
CA MET A 56 2.43 5.57 0.72
C MET A 56 2.37 6.31 2.05
N VAL A 57 1.18 6.41 2.61
CA VAL A 57 0.98 6.93 3.95
C VAL A 57 0.39 5.84 4.83
N THR A 58 0.91 5.71 6.04
CA THR A 58 0.53 4.64 6.97
C THR A 58 -0.12 5.22 8.22
N LYS A 59 -0.75 4.35 9.00
CA LYS A 59 -1.23 4.74 10.34
C LYS A 59 -0.06 5.20 11.23
N GLY A 60 1.13 4.63 11.04
CA GLY A 60 2.33 5.09 11.75
C GLY A 60 2.67 6.53 11.41
N ASP A 61 2.52 6.93 10.15
CA ASP A 61 2.74 8.33 9.75
C ASP A 61 1.74 9.25 10.44
N LEU A 62 0.48 8.84 10.53
CA LEU A 62 -0.55 9.60 11.24
C LEU A 62 -0.22 9.77 12.73
N LEU A 63 0.30 8.72 13.36
CA LEU A 63 0.71 8.79 14.76
C LEU A 63 1.88 9.75 14.95
N ARG A 64 2.83 9.78 14.01
CA ARG A 64 3.94 10.74 14.09
C ARG A 64 3.42 12.17 13.95
N VAL A 65 2.47 12.40 13.04
CA VAL A 65 1.85 13.73 12.89
C VAL A 65 1.11 14.11 14.18
N ALA A 66 0.38 13.17 14.79
CA ALA A 66 -0.30 13.42 16.04
C ALA A 66 0.66 13.83 17.15
N CYS A 67 1.83 13.19 17.19
CA CYS A 67 2.88 13.53 18.15
C CYS A 67 3.39 14.96 17.93
N LEU A 68 3.67 15.33 16.68
CA LEU A 68 4.11 16.68 16.32
C LEU A 68 3.03 17.73 16.65
N ALA A 69 1.77 17.35 16.47
CA ALA A 69 0.64 18.25 16.65
C ALA A 69 0.42 18.67 18.11
N VAL A 70 1.00 17.95 19.06
CA VAL A 70 0.91 18.33 20.49
C VAL A 70 1.46 19.74 20.68
N GLU A 71 2.58 20.07 20.02
CA GLU A 71 3.19 21.41 20.14
C GLU A 71 2.83 22.32 18.98
N ASP A 72 2.54 21.76 17.81
CA ASP A 72 2.20 22.51 16.60
C ASP A 72 0.95 21.91 15.94
N PRO A 73 -0.25 22.27 16.41
CA PRO A 73 -1.49 21.73 15.82
C PRO A 73 -1.65 22.03 14.33
N GLY A 74 -0.98 23.05 13.82
CA GLY A 74 -1.02 23.41 12.39
C GLY A 74 -0.42 22.35 11.50
N VAL A 75 0.32 21.38 12.04
CA VAL A 75 0.91 20.30 11.25
C VAL A 75 -0.18 19.47 10.54
N TRP A 76 -1.38 19.40 11.11
CA TRP A 76 -2.51 18.69 10.50
C TRP A 76 -2.96 19.30 9.16
N GLN A 77 -2.63 20.57 8.93
CA GLN A 77 -2.97 21.27 7.69
C GLN A 77 -1.91 21.10 6.61
N GLN A 78 -0.79 20.46 6.94
CA GLN A 78 0.27 20.21 5.97
C GLN A 78 -0.12 19.07 5.05
N PRO A 79 0.33 19.11 3.77
CA PRO A 79 -0.06 18.08 2.80
C PRO A 79 0.57 16.74 3.12
N VAL A 80 -0.11 15.67 2.73
CA VAL A 80 0.34 14.29 2.96
C VAL A 80 1.72 14.05 2.33
N SER A 81 2.04 14.74 1.24
CA SER A 81 3.33 14.60 0.57
C SER A 81 4.53 14.88 1.47
N ARG A 82 4.34 15.64 2.55
CA ARG A 82 5.43 15.93 3.49
C ARG A 82 5.73 14.77 4.44
N PHE A 83 4.77 13.87 4.64
CA PHE A 83 4.88 12.82 5.68
C PHE A 83 4.85 11.42 5.11
N MET A 84 4.47 11.25 3.86
CA MET A 84 4.40 9.94 3.22
C MET A 84 5.80 9.37 2.94
N ALA A 85 5.88 8.06 2.78
CA ALA A 85 7.09 7.43 2.29
C ALA A 85 7.18 7.62 0.77
N HIS A 86 8.37 7.94 0.29
CA HIS A 86 8.69 8.09 -1.14
C HIS A 86 9.50 6.87 -1.60
N GLY A 87 9.69 6.74 -2.91
CA GLY A 87 10.50 5.65 -3.45
C GLY A 87 9.90 4.27 -3.17
N ILE A 88 8.60 4.17 -3.32
CA ILE A 88 7.85 2.98 -2.95
C ILE A 88 8.16 1.82 -3.89
N LEU A 89 8.41 0.65 -3.30
CA LEU A 89 8.46 -0.59 -4.06
C LEU A 89 7.05 -0.95 -4.51
N ALA A 90 6.88 -1.18 -5.79
CA ALA A 90 5.58 -1.54 -6.36
C ALA A 90 5.70 -2.80 -7.20
N LEU A 91 4.60 -3.55 -7.24
CA LEU A 91 4.49 -4.73 -8.08
C LEU A 91 3.81 -4.39 -9.39
N ARG A 92 4.05 -5.23 -10.41
CA ARG A 92 3.28 -5.19 -11.65
C ARG A 92 2.22 -6.30 -11.60
N PRO A 93 1.10 -6.15 -12.32
CA PRO A 93 0.05 -7.18 -12.31
C PRO A 93 0.54 -8.58 -12.70
N THR A 94 1.55 -8.64 -13.56
CA THR A 94 2.10 -9.90 -14.04
C THR A 94 3.21 -10.48 -13.17
N ASP A 95 3.65 -9.76 -12.13
CA ASP A 95 4.64 -10.30 -11.20
C ASP A 95 4.06 -11.51 -10.49
N SER A 96 4.91 -12.49 -10.17
CA SER A 96 4.46 -13.70 -9.49
C SER A 96 4.18 -13.42 -8.01
N LEU A 97 3.31 -14.24 -7.43
CA LEU A 97 3.08 -14.19 -5.98
C LEU A 97 4.34 -14.51 -5.21
N ALA A 98 5.22 -15.37 -5.76
CA ALA A 98 6.51 -15.66 -5.14
C ALA A 98 7.36 -14.40 -4.98
N SER A 99 7.38 -13.53 -6.00
CA SER A 99 8.09 -12.26 -5.92
C SER A 99 7.51 -11.37 -4.83
N ALA A 100 6.18 -11.34 -4.73
CA ALA A 100 5.50 -10.54 -3.70
C ALA A 100 5.83 -11.04 -2.30
N VAL A 101 5.84 -12.36 -2.09
CA VAL A 101 6.22 -12.96 -0.80
C VAL A 101 7.64 -12.51 -0.42
N GLU A 102 8.55 -12.58 -1.36
CA GLU A 102 9.94 -12.18 -1.14
C GLU A 102 10.04 -10.71 -0.72
N TYR A 103 9.40 -9.81 -1.46
CA TYR A 103 9.44 -8.38 -1.14
C TYR A 103 8.80 -8.07 0.22
N LEU A 104 7.64 -8.64 0.51
CA LEU A 104 6.97 -8.39 1.78
C LEU A 104 7.77 -8.94 2.95
N THR A 105 8.44 -10.09 2.76
CA THR A 105 9.24 -10.72 3.81
C THR A 105 10.52 -9.94 4.06
N GLU A 106 11.29 -9.65 3.01
CA GLU A 106 12.59 -9.00 3.14
C GLU A 106 12.48 -7.55 3.57
N ALA A 107 11.53 -6.82 3.01
CA ALA A 107 11.33 -5.41 3.35
C ALA A 107 10.46 -5.20 4.58
N LYS A 108 9.93 -6.29 5.17
CA LYS A 108 9.06 -6.26 6.35
C LYS A 108 7.84 -5.36 6.15
N LEU A 109 7.32 -5.37 4.95
CA LEU A 109 6.12 -4.59 4.61
C LEU A 109 4.86 -5.40 4.87
N ARG A 110 3.75 -4.72 5.08
CA ARG A 110 2.45 -5.36 5.27
C ARG A 110 1.63 -5.44 3.99
N SER A 111 1.92 -4.55 3.06
CA SER A 111 1.24 -4.51 1.77
C SER A 111 2.11 -3.82 0.74
N LEU A 112 1.81 -4.07 -0.53
CA LEU A 112 2.49 -3.45 -1.67
C LEU A 112 1.45 -2.96 -2.66
N PRO A 113 1.66 -1.78 -3.26
CA PRO A 113 0.83 -1.34 -4.36
C PRO A 113 1.18 -2.10 -5.63
N VAL A 114 0.19 -2.26 -6.49
CA VAL A 114 0.35 -2.86 -7.81
C VAL A 114 0.04 -1.77 -8.84
N ILE A 115 0.96 -1.54 -9.76
CA ILE A 115 0.86 -0.45 -10.74
C ILE A 115 0.94 -0.99 -12.16
N ASP A 116 0.31 -0.27 -13.09
CA ASP A 116 0.40 -0.58 -14.51
C ASP A 116 1.64 0.09 -15.14
N ASP A 117 1.76 -0.02 -16.46
CA ASP A 117 2.91 0.54 -17.19
C ASP A 117 2.95 2.06 -17.18
N GLU A 118 1.84 2.71 -16.84
CA GLU A 118 1.74 4.16 -16.72
C GLU A 118 1.91 4.63 -15.28
N GLN A 119 2.31 3.72 -14.38
CA GLN A 119 2.50 3.97 -12.95
C GLN A 119 1.21 4.31 -12.20
N ARG A 120 0.07 3.98 -12.79
CA ARG A 120 -1.22 4.13 -12.12
C ARG A 120 -1.48 2.92 -11.24
N ILE A 121 -2.04 3.17 -10.07
CA ILE A 121 -2.34 2.09 -9.15
C ILE A 121 -3.56 1.31 -9.65
N VAL A 122 -3.42 -0.02 -9.72
CA VAL A 122 -4.48 -0.92 -10.18
C VAL A 122 -4.89 -1.92 -9.10
N GLY A 123 -4.14 -2.02 -8.02
CA GLY A 123 -4.47 -2.91 -6.92
C GLY A 123 -3.55 -2.74 -5.74
N MET A 124 -3.89 -3.42 -4.67
CA MET A 124 -3.06 -3.55 -3.47
C MET A 124 -2.94 -5.03 -3.14
N LEU A 125 -1.77 -5.43 -2.69
CA LEU A 125 -1.52 -6.80 -2.27
C LEU A 125 -1.05 -6.79 -0.83
N SER A 126 -1.81 -7.41 0.06
CA SER A 126 -1.50 -7.50 1.48
C SER A 126 -0.97 -8.87 1.85
N ARG A 127 -0.40 -8.97 3.06
CA ARG A 127 -0.02 -10.28 3.62
C ARG A 127 -1.23 -11.20 3.72
N ASN A 128 -2.40 -10.66 4.05
CA ASN A 128 -3.62 -11.44 4.13
C ASN A 128 -4.03 -12.00 2.77
N ASP A 129 -3.88 -11.22 1.69
CA ASP A 129 -4.15 -11.70 0.34
C ASP A 129 -3.26 -12.90 0.00
N LEU A 130 -1.97 -12.81 0.37
CA LEU A 130 -1.03 -13.90 0.13
C LEU A 130 -1.34 -15.12 0.99
N MET A 131 -1.71 -14.91 2.26
CA MET A 131 -2.07 -16.02 3.13
C MET A 131 -3.27 -16.79 2.59
N ASP A 132 -4.26 -16.07 2.05
CA ASP A 132 -5.41 -16.71 1.43
C ASP A 132 -5.00 -17.52 0.19
N ALA A 133 -4.04 -17.01 -0.58
CA ALA A 133 -3.57 -17.67 -1.80
C ALA A 133 -2.79 -18.96 -1.52
N ILE A 134 -2.09 -19.03 -0.39
CA ILE A 134 -1.27 -20.19 -0.04
C ILE A 134 -1.97 -21.13 0.96
N ALA A 135 -3.19 -20.78 1.38
CA ALA A 135 -3.93 -21.64 2.32
C ALA A 135 -4.21 -23.00 1.69
N PRO A 136 -4.12 -24.09 2.48
CA PRO A 136 -4.42 -25.41 1.94
C PRO A 136 -5.85 -25.51 1.43
N ALA A 137 -6.04 -26.25 0.34
CA ALA A 137 -7.36 -26.50 -0.21
C ALA A 137 -8.23 -27.23 0.82
N GLY A 138 -9.52 -26.90 0.86
CA GLY A 138 -10.47 -27.56 1.75
C GLY A 138 -10.57 -26.95 3.14
N ARG A 139 -9.95 -25.83 3.39
CA ARG A 139 -10.07 -25.12 4.67
C ARG A 139 -11.35 -24.33 4.76
#